data_009599e1e715be7e9a98d263e6709145
#
_entry.id   009599e1e715be7e9a98d263e6709145
#
_cell.length_a   1.000
_cell.length_b   1.000
_cell.length_c   1.000
_cell.angle_alpha   90.00
_cell.angle_beta   90.00
_cell.angle_gamma   90.00
#
_symmetry.space_group_name_H-M   'P 1'
#
loop_
_entity.id
_entity.type
_entity.pdbx_description
1 polymer ?
#
loop_
_entity_poly.entity_id
_entity_poly.type
_entity_poly.pdbx_seq_one_letter_code
_entity_poly.pdbx_strand_id
1 'polypeptide(L)'
;MRNLILQHFDGELRQLDNESIWNIMDYADMIDADYQLIRGKPFRKNLTNACQKVHMINEEFDEWDNVLMLDIDMFRPNNMKINVFEEKGIGLYASVQQNLHRRLVQWHPMLASMNTPYWGGAIYKMDRNTRQTLRKQLGGNEGWMQNFNKAYNYEDEGII
;
A
#
# COMPACT_ATOMS: atom_id res chain seq x y z
N MET A 1 -12.00 13.55 -10.72
CA MET A 1 -10.79 12.94 -10.11
C MET A 1 -11.02 11.45 -10.14
N ARG A 2 -10.14 10.69 -10.78
CA ARG A 2 -10.27 9.21 -10.85
C ARG A 2 -9.52 8.59 -9.69
N ASN A 3 -10.21 7.76 -8.92
CA ASN A 3 -9.65 7.09 -7.76
C ASN A 3 -9.69 5.57 -7.97
N LEU A 4 -8.69 4.86 -7.44
CA LEU A 4 -8.59 3.41 -7.52
C LEU A 4 -8.32 2.82 -6.15
N ILE A 5 -9.06 1.78 -5.79
CA ILE A 5 -8.76 0.92 -4.65
C ILE A 5 -8.15 -0.38 -5.16
N LEU A 6 -7.01 -0.74 -4.60
CA LEU A 6 -6.28 -1.97 -4.87
C LEU A 6 -6.28 -2.88 -3.66
N GLN A 7 -6.47 -4.17 -3.89
CA GLN A 7 -6.06 -5.23 -2.97
C GLN A 7 -5.12 -6.18 -3.70
N HIS A 8 -4.25 -6.86 -2.98
CA HIS A 8 -3.34 -7.84 -3.56
C HIS A 8 -3.49 -9.20 -2.88
N PHE A 9 -3.46 -10.26 -3.68
CA PHE A 9 -3.43 -11.63 -3.18
C PHE A 9 -2.74 -12.59 -4.16
N ASP A 10 -1.91 -13.48 -3.61
CA ASP A 10 -1.30 -14.59 -4.35
C ASP A 10 -1.65 -15.91 -3.68
N GLY A 11 -2.23 -16.85 -4.45
CA GLY A 11 -2.71 -18.14 -3.96
C GLY A 11 -4.23 -18.33 -4.10
N GLU A 12 -4.77 -19.26 -3.33
CA GLU A 12 -6.22 -19.55 -3.29
C GLU A 12 -6.91 -18.66 -2.25
N LEU A 13 -7.96 -17.97 -2.68
CA LEU A 13 -8.75 -17.10 -1.79
C LEU A 13 -9.55 -17.94 -0.79
N ARG A 14 -9.45 -17.60 0.48
CA ARG A 14 -10.30 -18.14 1.55
C ARG A 14 -11.65 -17.42 1.54
N GLN A 15 -12.62 -17.94 2.29
CA GLN A 15 -13.92 -17.28 2.43
C GLN A 15 -13.78 -15.85 2.93
N LEU A 16 -12.96 -15.62 3.97
CA LEU A 16 -12.74 -14.29 4.54
C LEU A 16 -12.16 -13.31 3.52
N ASP A 17 -11.24 -13.77 2.65
CA ASP A 17 -10.64 -12.94 1.60
C ASP A 17 -11.72 -12.50 0.59
N ASN A 18 -12.62 -13.40 0.21
CA ASN A 18 -13.74 -13.08 -0.69
C ASN A 18 -14.73 -12.09 -0.05
N GLU A 19 -15.05 -12.27 1.23
CA GLU A 19 -15.92 -11.36 1.98
C GLU A 19 -15.30 -9.95 2.08
N SER A 20 -13.98 -9.86 2.28
CA SER A 20 -13.25 -8.60 2.25
C SER A 20 -13.31 -7.94 0.87
N ILE A 21 -13.04 -8.69 -0.20
CA ILE A 21 -13.11 -8.21 -1.58
C ILE A 21 -14.49 -7.58 -1.84
N TRP A 22 -15.57 -8.29 -1.55
CA TRP A 22 -16.93 -7.78 -1.76
C TRP A 22 -17.22 -6.53 -0.93
N ASN A 23 -16.82 -6.51 0.34
CA ASN A 23 -17.00 -5.35 1.22
C ASN A 23 -16.25 -4.12 0.70
N ILE A 24 -15.02 -4.31 0.18
CA ILE A 24 -14.23 -3.20 -0.37
C ILE A 24 -14.73 -2.78 -1.75
N MET A 25 -15.24 -3.69 -2.58
CA MET A 25 -15.92 -3.34 -3.83
C MET A 25 -17.16 -2.47 -3.57
N ASP A 26 -18.02 -2.87 -2.63
CA ASP A 26 -19.17 -2.05 -2.21
C ASP A 26 -18.73 -0.66 -1.70
N TYR A 27 -17.60 -0.60 -1.03
CA TYR A 27 -17.04 0.68 -0.60
C TYR A 27 -16.55 1.52 -1.77
N ALA A 28 -15.86 0.92 -2.73
CA ALA A 28 -15.41 1.60 -3.94
C ALA A 28 -16.60 2.19 -4.72
N ASP A 29 -17.65 1.41 -4.93
CA ASP A 29 -18.90 1.86 -5.58
C ASP A 29 -19.53 3.02 -4.81
N MET A 30 -19.58 2.95 -3.47
CA MET A 30 -20.17 4.01 -2.63
C MET A 30 -19.45 5.35 -2.78
N ILE A 31 -18.14 5.35 -3.02
CA ILE A 31 -17.32 6.58 -3.11
C ILE A 31 -16.92 6.96 -4.54
N ASP A 32 -17.54 6.33 -5.55
CA ASP A 32 -17.24 6.53 -6.98
C ASP A 32 -15.74 6.33 -7.30
N ALA A 33 -15.21 5.18 -6.89
CA ALA A 33 -13.84 4.74 -7.16
C ALA A 33 -13.82 3.41 -7.93
N ASP A 34 -12.82 3.24 -8.80
CA ASP A 34 -12.54 1.95 -9.43
C ASP A 34 -11.99 0.96 -8.38
N TYR A 35 -12.22 -0.33 -8.60
CA TYR A 35 -11.64 -1.41 -7.79
C TYR A 35 -10.86 -2.40 -8.64
N GLN A 36 -9.70 -2.86 -8.16
CA GLN A 36 -8.94 -3.92 -8.82
C GLN A 36 -8.26 -4.83 -7.79
N LEU A 37 -8.41 -6.16 -8.00
CA LEU A 37 -7.64 -7.17 -7.29
C LEU A 37 -6.39 -7.55 -8.10
N ILE A 38 -5.21 -7.24 -7.57
CA ILE A 38 -3.94 -7.66 -8.15
C ILE A 38 -3.65 -9.10 -7.73
N ARG A 39 -3.33 -9.96 -8.69
CA ARG A 39 -3.03 -11.37 -8.47
C ARG A 39 -1.56 -11.69 -8.76
N GLY A 40 -1.05 -12.68 -8.03
CA GLY A 40 0.32 -13.16 -8.24
C GLY A 40 1.39 -12.23 -7.68
N LYS A 41 2.57 -12.24 -8.31
CA LYS A 41 3.74 -11.48 -7.86
C LYS A 41 4.23 -10.48 -8.91
N PRO A 42 3.49 -9.38 -9.15
CA PRO A 42 3.81 -8.41 -10.20
C PRO A 42 5.01 -7.52 -9.85
N PHE A 43 5.29 -7.28 -8.57
CA PHE A 43 6.42 -6.44 -8.18
C PHE A 43 7.76 -7.16 -8.31
N ARG A 44 8.04 -8.13 -7.46
CA ARG A 44 9.27 -8.94 -7.50
C ARG A 44 8.98 -10.38 -7.04
N LYS A 45 9.18 -11.34 -7.92
CA LYS A 45 8.81 -12.76 -7.71
C LYS A 45 9.46 -13.41 -6.48
N ASN A 46 10.65 -12.94 -6.10
CA ASN A 46 11.41 -13.47 -4.97
C ASN A 46 11.03 -12.86 -3.61
N LEU A 47 10.12 -11.89 -3.58
CA LEU A 47 9.64 -11.27 -2.35
C LEU A 47 8.32 -11.90 -1.87
N THR A 48 8.00 -11.65 -0.60
CA THR A 48 6.76 -12.14 0.02
C THR A 48 5.53 -11.43 -0.58
N ASN A 49 4.34 -11.97 -0.29
CA ASN A 49 3.09 -11.40 -0.77
C ASN A 49 2.87 -9.97 -0.24
N ALA A 50 3.24 -9.69 1.01
CA ALA A 50 3.14 -8.37 1.59
C ALA A 50 3.91 -7.30 0.78
N CYS A 51 5.12 -7.64 0.30
CA CYS A 51 5.91 -6.74 -0.53
C CYS A 51 5.29 -6.42 -1.90
N GLN A 52 4.38 -7.25 -2.40
CA GLN A 52 3.75 -7.03 -3.71
C GLN A 52 2.85 -5.79 -3.73
N LYS A 53 2.38 -5.32 -2.59
CA LYS A 53 1.58 -4.09 -2.47
C LYS A 53 2.31 -2.84 -3.00
N VAL A 54 3.63 -2.85 -2.94
CA VAL A 54 4.48 -1.78 -3.52
C VAL A 54 4.24 -1.60 -5.02
N HIS A 55 3.70 -2.62 -5.70
CA HIS A 55 3.32 -2.54 -7.11
C HIS A 55 2.35 -1.39 -7.42
N MET A 56 1.60 -0.90 -6.44
CA MET A 56 0.73 0.28 -6.58
C MET A 56 1.45 1.53 -7.15
N ILE A 57 2.79 1.55 -7.07
CA ILE A 57 3.61 2.66 -7.59
C ILE A 57 3.81 2.55 -9.11
N ASN A 58 3.51 1.40 -9.73
CA ASN A 58 3.75 1.14 -11.15
C ASN A 58 3.03 2.14 -12.06
N GLU A 59 3.62 2.41 -13.23
CA GLU A 59 3.07 3.36 -14.23
C GLU A 59 1.71 2.96 -14.79
N GLU A 60 1.35 1.68 -14.76
CA GLU A 60 0.04 1.19 -15.19
C GLU A 60 -1.12 1.84 -14.42
N PHE A 61 -0.86 2.36 -13.21
CA PHE A 61 -1.84 3.06 -12.39
C PHE A 61 -1.82 4.58 -12.56
N ASP A 62 -1.05 5.13 -13.50
CA ASP A 62 -0.94 6.59 -13.68
C ASP A 62 -2.19 7.24 -14.30
N GLU A 63 -3.13 6.44 -14.82
CA GLU A 63 -4.42 6.96 -15.25
C GLU A 63 -5.31 7.42 -14.08
N TRP A 64 -5.09 6.91 -12.86
CA TRP A 64 -5.81 7.33 -11.66
C TRP A 64 -5.07 8.44 -10.91
N ASP A 65 -5.83 9.44 -10.46
CA ASP A 65 -5.29 10.56 -9.69
C ASP A 65 -4.80 10.10 -8.32
N ASN A 66 -5.55 9.21 -7.67
CA ASN A 66 -5.19 8.61 -6.39
C ASN A 66 -5.33 7.09 -6.43
N VAL A 67 -4.45 6.41 -5.71
CA VAL A 67 -4.49 4.97 -5.50
C VAL A 67 -4.45 4.68 -4.00
N LEU A 68 -5.36 3.84 -3.54
CA LEU A 68 -5.41 3.27 -2.20
C LEU A 68 -5.12 1.78 -2.29
N MET A 69 -4.05 1.31 -1.66
CA MET A 69 -3.73 -0.10 -1.51
C MET A 69 -4.10 -0.57 -0.12
N LEU A 70 -4.86 -1.67 -0.04
CA LEU A 70 -5.33 -2.28 1.20
C LEU A 70 -4.86 -3.74 1.30
N ASP A 71 -4.65 -4.21 2.52
CA ASP A 71 -4.51 -5.65 2.76
C ASP A 71 -5.78 -6.40 2.39
N ILE A 72 -5.62 -7.68 2.00
CA ILE A 72 -6.74 -8.52 1.53
C ILE A 72 -7.75 -8.84 2.62
N ASP A 73 -7.42 -8.67 3.89
CA ASP A 73 -8.27 -8.93 5.05
C ASP A 73 -8.82 -7.64 5.71
N MET A 74 -8.76 -6.54 4.98
CA MET A 74 -9.33 -5.26 5.42
C MET A 74 -10.82 -5.17 5.12
N PHE A 75 -11.57 -4.56 6.03
CA PHE A 75 -13.01 -4.34 5.91
C PHE A 75 -13.37 -2.88 6.19
N ARG A 76 -14.26 -2.33 5.39
CA ARG A 76 -14.95 -1.09 5.75
C ARG A 76 -16.01 -1.38 6.82
N PRO A 77 -16.01 -0.68 7.96
CA PRO A 77 -17.09 -0.75 8.93
C PRO A 77 -18.44 -0.32 8.32
N ASN A 78 -19.53 -1.00 8.68
CA ASN A 78 -20.86 -0.76 8.08
C ASN A 78 -21.36 0.69 8.19
N ASN A 79 -20.95 1.42 9.23
CA ASN A 79 -21.33 2.81 9.45
C ASN A 79 -20.37 3.85 8.86
N MET A 80 -19.28 3.42 8.23
CA MET A 80 -18.32 4.30 7.59
C MET A 80 -18.86 4.82 6.25
N LYS A 81 -19.03 6.14 6.17
CA LYS A 81 -19.46 6.86 4.95
C LYS A 81 -18.42 7.84 4.43
N ILE A 82 -17.23 7.82 5.02
CA ILE A 82 -16.15 8.75 4.67
C ILE A 82 -15.53 8.31 3.35
N ASN A 83 -15.33 9.25 2.44
CA ASN A 83 -14.51 9.04 1.25
C ASN A 83 -13.04 9.34 1.61
N VAL A 84 -12.21 8.30 1.67
CA VAL A 84 -10.79 8.43 2.05
C VAL A 84 -9.97 9.26 1.04
N PHE A 85 -10.48 9.48 -0.16
CA PHE A 85 -9.82 10.29 -1.18
C PHE A 85 -10.08 11.79 -1.04
N GLU A 86 -11.02 12.22 -0.20
CA GLU A 86 -11.24 13.64 0.13
C GLU A 86 -10.08 14.19 0.97
N GLU A 87 -9.43 13.34 1.77
CA GLU A 87 -8.22 13.71 2.50
C GLU A 87 -7.02 13.78 1.55
N LYS A 88 -6.34 14.94 1.56
CA LYS A 88 -5.17 15.16 0.70
C LYS A 88 -3.90 14.52 1.26
N GLY A 89 -2.95 14.26 0.36
CA GLY A 89 -1.62 13.79 0.71
C GLY A 89 -1.49 12.28 0.80
N ILE A 90 -0.38 11.83 1.39
CA ILE A 90 -0.06 10.42 1.60
C ILE A 90 -0.83 9.93 2.83
N GLY A 91 -1.54 8.82 2.68
CA GLY A 91 -2.19 8.13 3.80
C GLY A 91 -1.46 6.84 4.14
N LEU A 92 -1.05 6.71 5.40
CA LEU A 92 -0.43 5.52 5.95
C LEU A 92 -1.14 5.11 7.24
N TYR A 93 -1.10 3.82 7.55
CA TYR A 93 -1.63 3.31 8.80
C TYR A 93 -0.61 3.48 9.94
N ALA A 94 -0.95 4.24 10.97
CA ALA A 94 -0.11 4.37 12.17
C ALA A 94 -0.29 3.13 13.04
N SER A 95 0.70 2.24 13.06
CA SER A 95 0.66 1.03 13.89
C SER A 95 0.98 1.32 15.35
N VAL A 96 0.26 0.62 16.24
CA VAL A 96 0.57 0.60 17.68
C VAL A 96 1.70 -0.37 18.05
N GLN A 97 2.29 -1.05 17.09
CA GLN A 97 3.32 -2.07 17.31
C GLN A 97 4.69 -1.45 17.64
N GLN A 98 4.79 -0.81 18.78
CA GLN A 98 6.01 -0.14 19.27
C GLN A 98 7.26 -1.05 19.30
N ASN A 99 7.08 -2.37 19.42
CA ASN A 99 8.21 -3.30 19.42
C ASN A 99 8.89 -3.39 18.06
N LEU A 100 8.15 -3.30 16.95
CA LEU A 100 8.71 -3.26 15.61
C LEU A 100 9.44 -1.93 15.37
N HIS A 101 8.86 -0.82 15.80
CA HIS A 101 9.52 0.49 15.74
C HIS A 101 10.86 0.48 16.47
N ARG A 102 10.92 -0.06 17.70
CA ARG A 102 12.18 -0.18 18.46
C ARG A 102 13.25 -0.98 17.72
N ARG A 103 12.88 -2.07 17.03
CA ARG A 103 13.81 -2.87 16.23
C ARG A 103 14.31 -2.10 15.01
N LEU A 104 13.43 -1.39 14.30
CA LEU A 104 13.82 -0.54 13.17
C LEU A 104 14.80 0.54 13.61
N VAL A 105 14.55 1.21 14.73
CA VAL A 105 15.44 2.22 15.30
C VAL A 105 16.80 1.65 15.69
N GLN A 106 16.86 0.41 16.17
CA GLN A 106 18.15 -0.25 16.46
C GLN A 106 19.01 -0.42 15.20
N TRP A 107 18.38 -0.67 14.06
CA TRP A 107 19.08 -0.84 12.78
C TRP A 107 19.30 0.48 12.04
N HIS A 108 18.44 1.47 12.30
CA HIS A 108 18.47 2.80 11.73
C HIS A 108 18.29 3.85 12.82
N PRO A 109 19.36 4.19 13.55
CA PRO A 109 19.32 5.20 14.60
C PRO A 109 18.78 6.57 14.14
N MET A 110 18.91 6.88 12.85
CA MET A 110 18.34 8.11 12.29
C MET A 110 16.82 8.19 12.42
N LEU A 111 16.11 7.07 12.42
CA LEU A 111 14.66 7.04 12.60
C LEU A 111 14.23 7.47 14.01
N ALA A 112 15.10 7.30 15.00
CA ALA A 112 14.83 7.73 16.37
C ALA A 112 14.67 9.25 16.51
N SER A 113 15.36 10.02 15.66
CA SER A 113 15.33 11.48 15.68
C SER A 113 14.10 12.06 14.97
N MET A 114 13.39 11.27 14.18
CA MET A 114 12.28 11.75 13.36
C MET A 114 10.96 11.90 14.12
N ASN A 115 10.87 11.40 15.35
CA ASN A 115 9.65 11.40 16.18
C ASN A 115 8.38 10.97 15.40
N THR A 116 8.55 10.06 14.44
CA THR A 116 7.49 9.58 13.59
C THR A 116 6.86 8.31 14.19
N PRO A 117 5.54 8.11 14.05
CA PRO A 117 4.92 6.84 14.39
C PRO A 117 5.46 5.72 13.50
N TYR A 118 5.37 4.50 13.99
CA TYR A 118 5.60 3.33 13.13
C TYR A 118 4.43 3.19 12.14
N TRP A 119 4.76 3.18 10.86
CA TRP A 119 3.78 3.01 9.79
C TRP A 119 3.62 1.54 9.45
N GLY A 120 2.43 1.01 9.65
CA GLY A 120 2.10 -0.37 9.30
C GLY A 120 1.71 -0.51 7.83
N GLY A 121 1.96 -1.71 7.29
CA GLY A 121 1.77 -2.02 5.87
C GLY A 121 0.34 -2.27 5.40
N ALA A 122 -0.68 -2.12 6.26
CA ALA A 122 -2.05 -2.49 5.92
C ALA A 122 -2.73 -1.54 4.93
N ILE A 123 -2.35 -0.26 4.92
CA ILE A 123 -2.98 0.81 4.14
C ILE A 123 -1.94 1.75 3.59
N TYR A 124 -1.93 1.92 2.26
CA TYR A 124 -1.13 2.93 1.56
C TYR A 124 -2.02 3.73 0.62
N LYS A 125 -2.08 5.05 0.79
CA LYS A 125 -2.74 5.96 -0.16
C LYS A 125 -1.73 6.93 -0.72
N MET A 126 -1.65 7.03 -2.04
CA MET A 126 -0.73 7.93 -2.74
C MET A 126 -1.42 8.57 -3.93
N ASP A 127 -1.19 9.88 -4.13
CA ASP A 127 -1.55 10.55 -5.36
C ASP A 127 -0.60 10.20 -6.51
N ARG A 128 -0.98 10.57 -7.73
CA ARG A 128 -0.19 10.33 -8.95
C ARG A 128 1.19 10.96 -8.87
N ASN A 129 1.26 12.20 -8.42
CA ASN A 129 2.52 12.93 -8.36
C ASN A 129 3.52 12.26 -7.39
N THR A 130 3.04 11.79 -6.25
CA THR A 130 3.83 11.04 -5.29
C THR A 130 4.38 9.75 -5.92
N ARG A 131 3.53 8.95 -6.58
CA ARG A 131 3.96 7.70 -7.23
C ARG A 131 5.01 7.95 -8.31
N GLN A 132 4.79 8.95 -9.16
CA GLN A 132 5.74 9.35 -10.22
C GLN A 132 7.08 9.85 -9.65
N THR A 133 7.02 10.65 -8.57
CA THR A 133 8.23 11.16 -7.90
C THR A 133 9.04 10.02 -7.31
N LEU A 134 8.40 9.06 -6.63
CA LEU A 134 9.07 7.87 -6.10
C LEU A 134 9.73 7.05 -7.21
N ARG A 135 9.04 6.75 -8.31
CA ARG A 135 9.63 6.05 -9.45
C ARG A 135 10.83 6.81 -10.01
N LYS A 136 10.71 8.12 -10.20
CA LYS A 136 11.81 8.95 -10.71
C LYS A 136 13.05 8.88 -9.81
N GLN A 137 12.87 8.97 -8.49
CA GLN A 137 13.96 8.88 -7.53
C GLN A 137 14.62 7.49 -7.51
N LEU A 138 13.87 6.45 -7.85
CA LEU A 138 14.31 5.06 -7.90
C LEU A 138 14.83 4.62 -9.28
N GLY A 139 15.08 5.54 -10.20
CA GLY A 139 15.67 5.22 -11.51
C GLY A 139 14.68 5.17 -12.67
N GLY A 140 13.51 5.78 -12.52
CA GLY A 140 12.47 5.86 -13.56
C GLY A 140 11.67 4.56 -13.73
N ASN A 141 10.81 4.52 -14.74
CA ASN A 141 9.87 3.41 -14.96
C ASN A 141 10.56 2.06 -15.20
N GLU A 142 11.77 2.05 -15.77
CA GLU A 142 12.53 0.82 -16.05
C GLU A 142 13.31 0.31 -14.85
N GLY A 143 13.77 1.21 -13.96
CA GLY A 143 14.73 0.91 -12.89
C GLY A 143 14.13 0.79 -11.51
N TRP A 144 12.97 1.36 -11.27
CA TRP A 144 12.44 1.52 -9.91
C TRP A 144 12.26 0.19 -9.15
N MET A 145 11.79 -0.85 -9.83
CA MET A 145 11.57 -2.15 -9.18
C MET A 145 12.87 -2.79 -8.68
N GLN A 146 13.97 -2.66 -9.44
CA GLN A 146 15.28 -3.21 -9.06
C GLN A 146 15.94 -2.38 -7.97
N ASN A 147 15.78 -1.06 -8.03
CA ASN A 147 16.38 -0.11 -7.09
C ASN A 147 15.61 0.00 -5.76
N PHE A 148 14.41 -0.55 -5.72
CA PHE A 148 13.67 -0.69 -4.46
C PHE A 148 14.36 -1.74 -3.61
N ASN A 149 15.24 -1.34 -2.73
CA ASN A 149 15.97 -2.25 -1.88
C ASN A 149 15.09 -2.68 -0.71
N LYS A 150 14.95 -4.01 -0.55
CA LYS A 150 14.52 -4.59 0.71
C LYS A 150 15.63 -4.36 1.74
N ALA A 151 15.67 -3.15 2.30
CA ALA A 151 16.71 -2.75 3.22
C ALA A 151 16.60 -3.52 4.55
N TYR A 152 15.46 -4.12 4.84
CA TYR A 152 15.16 -4.75 6.13
C TYR A 152 14.36 -6.03 5.97
N ASN A 153 14.44 -6.90 6.98
CA ASN A 153 13.65 -8.14 7.07
C ASN A 153 12.16 -7.89 7.41
N TYR A 154 11.68 -6.67 7.26
CA TYR A 154 10.30 -6.27 7.55
C TYR A 154 9.55 -6.01 6.26
N GLU A 155 9.39 -7.03 5.46
CA GLU A 155 8.49 -7.10 4.31
C GLU A 155 8.24 -5.73 3.62
N ASP A 156 6.99 -5.34 3.38
CA ASP A 156 6.62 -4.08 2.75
C ASP A 156 6.88 -2.85 3.64
N GLU A 157 6.71 -2.99 4.94
CA GLU A 157 6.95 -1.91 5.92
C GLU A 157 8.41 -1.46 5.97
N GLY A 158 9.34 -2.35 5.59
CA GLY A 158 10.76 -2.01 5.48
C GLY A 158 11.17 -1.49 4.11
N ILE A 159 10.23 -1.38 3.17
CA ILE A 159 10.47 -0.95 1.79
C ILE A 159 10.03 0.49 1.57
N ILE A 160 8.98 0.92 2.22
CA ILE A 160 8.38 2.26 2.12
C ILE A 160 8.92 3.17 3.20
#